data_7b9dd14def5f91de978de3f9d67fcac4
#
_entry.id   7b9dd14def5f91de978de3f9d67fcac4
#
_cell.length_a   1.000
_cell.length_b   1.000
_cell.length_c   1.000
_cell.angle_alpha   90.00
_cell.angle_beta   90.00
_cell.angle_gamma   90.00
#
_symmetry.space_group_name_H-M   'P 1'
#
loop_
_entity.id
_entity.type
_entity.pdbx_description
1 polymer ?
#
loop_
_entity_poly.entity_id
_entity_poly.type
_entity_poly.pdbx_seq_one_letter_code
_entity_poly.pdbx_strand_id
1 'polypeptide(L)'
;IMDDISLSASFGIGPTRVSAKMASEARKPGGIFLVPPGGLQEFFSPHLCRAVPGIGPKAAQLLGELGIMTLADAYREGPDLLCDAFGARRADSLWKILEGDSSNEVSALRSRKSVGKERTFSHDIEDPSIVFDMLVTLVKQVTDKLRSLEITSRNVEIKLRYRGFETISHARSLALSLDDEETFTRIAVRLLANVYDTNRPVRLIGFRLGDLEAPPNRQSTLDSFAEEE
;
A
#
# COMPACT_ATOMS: atom_id res chain seq x y z
N ILE A 1 8.41 -20.96 -19.57
CA ILE A 1 8.48 -19.47 -19.51
C ILE A 1 9.58 -18.99 -20.44
N MET A 2 10.81 -19.45 -20.26
CA MET A 2 11.91 -19.01 -21.14
C MET A 2 11.65 -19.45 -22.59
N ASP A 3 11.24 -20.69 -22.78
CA ASP A 3 10.98 -21.26 -24.11
C ASP A 3 9.72 -20.69 -24.76
N ASP A 4 8.70 -20.35 -23.98
CA ASP A 4 7.39 -19.89 -24.50
C ASP A 4 7.33 -18.38 -24.75
N ILE A 5 7.95 -17.58 -23.87
CA ILE A 5 7.81 -16.11 -23.88
C ILE A 5 9.16 -15.37 -23.78
N SER A 6 10.29 -16.07 -23.83
CA SER A 6 11.65 -15.52 -23.79
C SER A 6 11.94 -14.61 -22.59
N LEU A 7 11.29 -14.88 -21.44
CA LEU A 7 11.53 -14.18 -20.18
C LEU A 7 12.22 -15.09 -19.18
N SER A 8 13.32 -14.62 -18.58
CA SER A 8 13.97 -15.32 -17.50
C SER A 8 13.15 -15.18 -16.20
N ALA A 9 13.01 -16.29 -15.45
CA ALA A 9 12.37 -16.29 -14.14
C ALA A 9 13.31 -16.94 -13.11
N SER A 10 13.35 -16.34 -11.91
CA SER A 10 14.10 -16.90 -10.78
C SER A 10 13.13 -17.36 -9.69
N PHE A 11 13.40 -18.51 -9.11
CA PHE A 11 12.52 -19.15 -8.14
C PHE A 11 13.21 -19.31 -6.80
N GLY A 12 12.51 -18.96 -5.73
CA GLY A 12 12.90 -19.22 -4.35
C GLY A 12 11.92 -20.18 -3.71
N ILE A 13 12.43 -21.20 -3.07
CA ILE A 13 11.65 -22.19 -2.31
C ILE A 13 12.12 -22.10 -0.86
N GLY A 14 11.19 -22.06 0.08
CA GLY A 14 11.54 -21.97 1.51
C GLY A 14 10.34 -22.24 2.42
N PRO A 15 10.62 -22.48 3.71
CA PRO A 15 9.58 -22.79 4.70
C PRO A 15 8.57 -21.68 4.90
N THR A 16 8.94 -20.43 4.61
CA THR A 16 8.04 -19.27 4.75
C THR A 16 8.01 -18.47 3.45
N ARG A 17 6.92 -17.67 3.28
CA ARG A 17 6.80 -16.74 2.13
C ARG A 17 7.97 -15.75 2.06
N VAL A 18 8.48 -15.31 3.21
CA VAL A 18 9.59 -14.36 3.27
C VAL A 18 10.88 -15.03 2.85
N SER A 19 11.19 -16.24 3.38
CA SER A 19 12.38 -16.98 2.97
C SER A 19 12.35 -17.34 1.48
N ALA A 20 11.22 -17.79 0.96
CA ALA A 20 11.05 -18.06 -0.47
C ALA A 20 11.28 -16.80 -1.32
N LYS A 21 10.74 -15.64 -0.90
CA LYS A 21 10.96 -14.38 -1.60
C LYS A 21 12.42 -13.93 -1.58
N MET A 22 13.09 -14.02 -0.44
CA MET A 22 14.52 -13.70 -0.34
C MET A 22 15.37 -14.69 -1.13
N ALA A 23 15.05 -15.98 -1.07
CA ALA A 23 15.72 -17.02 -1.83
C ALA A 23 15.63 -16.80 -3.36
N SER A 24 14.52 -16.22 -3.85
CA SER A 24 14.37 -15.89 -5.28
C SER A 24 15.37 -14.84 -5.77
N GLU A 25 15.97 -14.04 -4.88
CA GLU A 25 17.01 -13.06 -5.22
C GLU A 25 18.41 -13.69 -5.27
N ALA A 26 18.64 -14.80 -4.54
CA ALA A 26 19.96 -15.37 -4.32
C ALA A 26 20.64 -15.91 -5.59
N ARG A 27 19.86 -16.29 -6.60
CA ARG A 27 20.37 -16.82 -7.88
C ARG A 27 19.70 -16.17 -9.10
N LYS A 28 19.52 -14.87 -9.06
CA LYS A 28 19.11 -14.09 -10.25
C LYS A 28 20.29 -13.90 -11.21
N PRO A 29 20.05 -13.91 -12.54
CA PRO A 29 18.82 -14.28 -13.24
C PRO A 29 18.68 -15.78 -13.49
N GLY A 30 17.43 -16.27 -13.64
CA GLY A 30 17.12 -17.60 -14.18
C GLY A 30 17.40 -18.78 -13.25
N GLY A 31 17.77 -18.55 -11.98
CA GLY A 31 18.15 -19.60 -11.06
C GLY A 31 17.04 -20.05 -10.10
N ILE A 32 17.27 -21.19 -9.46
CA ILE A 32 16.43 -21.73 -8.39
C ILE A 32 17.28 -21.83 -7.12
N PHE A 33 16.74 -21.37 -6.00
CA PHE A 33 17.35 -21.48 -4.68
C PHE A 33 16.37 -22.07 -3.67
N LEU A 34 16.84 -23.10 -2.93
CA LEU A 34 16.06 -23.78 -1.90
C LEU A 34 16.62 -23.47 -0.52
N VAL A 35 15.78 -22.99 0.38
CA VAL A 35 16.05 -22.92 1.82
C VAL A 35 15.39 -24.14 2.47
N PRO A 36 16.16 -25.08 3.04
CA PRO A 36 15.59 -26.29 3.62
C PRO A 36 14.80 -26.00 4.91
N PRO A 37 13.86 -26.86 5.31
CA PRO A 37 13.30 -26.81 6.64
C PRO A 37 14.40 -26.86 7.71
N GLY A 38 14.35 -25.96 8.70
CA GLY A 38 15.39 -25.80 9.73
C GLY A 38 16.61 -24.97 9.29
N GLY A 39 16.75 -24.61 8.03
CA GLY A 39 17.86 -23.78 7.51
C GLY A 39 17.59 -22.26 7.53
N LEU A 40 16.49 -21.80 8.15
CA LEU A 40 16.09 -20.38 8.12
C LEU A 40 17.12 -19.46 8.74
N GLN A 41 17.60 -19.77 9.94
CA GLN A 41 18.56 -18.95 10.65
C GLN A 41 19.88 -18.85 9.90
N GLU A 42 20.39 -19.97 9.39
CA GLU A 42 21.60 -19.99 8.58
C GLU A 42 21.45 -19.16 7.30
N PHE A 43 20.30 -19.31 6.64
CA PHE A 43 19.98 -18.52 5.44
C PHE A 43 19.82 -17.03 5.73
N PHE A 44 19.09 -16.65 6.78
CA PHE A 44 18.81 -15.26 7.09
C PHE A 44 20.04 -14.52 7.64
N SER A 45 20.83 -15.15 8.52
CA SER A 45 21.90 -14.53 9.27
C SER A 45 22.83 -13.60 8.47
N PRO A 46 23.34 -13.95 7.28
CA PRO A 46 24.25 -13.09 6.52
C PRO A 46 23.55 -11.91 5.82
N HIS A 47 22.22 -11.91 5.76
CA HIS A 47 21.50 -10.88 5.02
C HIS A 47 21.38 -9.61 5.85
N LEU A 48 21.45 -8.46 5.16
CA LEU A 48 21.13 -7.16 5.75
C LEU A 48 19.65 -7.10 6.12
N CYS A 49 19.31 -6.43 7.22
CA CYS A 49 17.90 -6.25 7.64
C CYS A 49 17.01 -5.65 6.54
N ARG A 50 17.56 -4.76 5.71
CA ARG A 50 16.84 -4.16 4.57
C ARG A 50 16.42 -5.15 3.48
N ALA A 51 17.01 -6.35 3.46
CA ALA A 51 16.63 -7.39 2.50
C ALA A 51 15.30 -8.06 2.84
N VAL A 52 14.84 -7.92 4.08
CA VAL A 52 13.54 -8.47 4.51
C VAL A 52 12.41 -7.64 3.91
N PRO A 53 11.47 -8.28 3.19
CA PRO A 53 10.29 -7.60 2.68
C PRO A 53 9.49 -6.92 3.81
N GLY A 54 9.29 -5.60 3.70
CA GLY A 54 8.62 -4.80 4.72
C GLY A 54 9.57 -3.92 5.55
N ILE A 55 10.89 -4.17 5.54
CA ILE A 55 11.88 -3.26 6.11
C ILE A 55 12.29 -2.25 5.03
N GLY A 56 11.69 -1.06 5.09
CA GLY A 56 12.05 0.06 4.21
C GLY A 56 13.28 0.83 4.68
N PRO A 57 13.75 1.85 3.90
CA PRO A 57 14.96 2.61 4.22
C PRO A 57 14.96 3.24 5.63
N LYS A 58 13.83 3.81 6.05
CA LYS A 58 13.71 4.43 7.40
C LYS A 58 13.85 3.39 8.53
N ALA A 59 13.26 2.22 8.35
CA ALA A 59 13.36 1.14 9.34
C ALA A 59 14.78 0.56 9.37
N ALA A 60 15.41 0.39 8.21
CA ALA A 60 16.79 -0.07 8.13
C ALA A 60 17.78 0.92 8.75
N GLN A 61 17.55 2.23 8.56
CA GLN A 61 18.36 3.26 9.19
C GLN A 61 18.25 3.19 10.72
N LEU A 62 17.02 3.09 11.25
CA LEU A 62 16.78 3.01 12.69
C LEU A 62 17.45 1.78 13.32
N LEU A 63 17.39 0.62 12.65
CA LEU A 63 18.13 -0.57 13.06
C LEU A 63 19.65 -0.31 13.06
N GLY A 64 20.17 0.34 12.02
CA GLY A 64 21.60 0.68 11.93
C GLY A 64 22.07 1.60 13.04
N GLU A 65 21.25 2.56 13.48
CA GLU A 65 21.54 3.45 14.62
C GLU A 65 21.67 2.66 15.94
N LEU A 66 21.01 1.50 16.03
CA LEU A 66 21.12 0.56 17.16
C LEU A 66 22.21 -0.51 16.97
N GLY A 67 23.01 -0.42 15.89
CA GLY A 67 24.04 -1.40 15.59
C GLY A 67 23.53 -2.70 14.96
N ILE A 68 22.24 -2.78 14.60
CA ILE A 68 21.60 -3.96 13.98
C ILE A 68 21.63 -3.79 12.47
N MET A 69 22.66 -4.30 11.82
CA MET A 69 22.84 -4.21 10.37
C MET A 69 22.35 -5.46 9.64
N THR A 70 22.64 -6.62 10.21
CA THR A 70 22.33 -7.93 9.66
C THR A 70 21.23 -8.63 10.45
N LEU A 71 20.64 -9.67 9.87
CA LEU A 71 19.69 -10.50 10.59
C LEU A 71 20.38 -11.34 11.69
N ALA A 72 21.69 -11.63 11.57
CA ALA A 72 22.46 -12.20 12.67
C ALA A 72 22.50 -11.26 13.88
N ASP A 73 22.65 -9.95 13.65
CA ASP A 73 22.60 -8.98 14.74
C ASP A 73 21.20 -8.96 15.38
N ALA A 74 20.14 -8.99 14.57
CA ALA A 74 18.76 -9.02 15.08
C ALA A 74 18.49 -10.29 15.93
N TYR A 75 19.01 -11.45 15.54
CA TYR A 75 18.92 -12.68 16.34
C TYR A 75 19.65 -12.56 17.68
N ARG A 76 20.84 -11.94 17.68
CA ARG A 76 21.66 -11.76 18.89
C ARG A 76 21.01 -10.82 19.90
N GLU A 77 20.47 -9.69 19.43
CA GLU A 77 19.87 -8.66 20.29
C GLU A 77 18.48 -9.04 20.83
N GLY A 78 17.77 -9.89 20.10
CA GLY A 78 16.46 -10.39 20.53
C GLY A 78 15.30 -9.44 20.28
N PRO A 79 14.06 -9.86 20.67
CA PRO A 79 12.85 -9.12 20.38
C PRO A 79 12.69 -7.81 21.16
N ASP A 80 13.24 -7.72 22.38
CA ASP A 80 13.03 -6.56 23.25
C ASP A 80 13.63 -5.29 22.67
N LEU A 81 14.87 -5.34 22.16
CA LEU A 81 15.50 -4.20 21.53
C LEU A 81 14.78 -3.79 20.23
N LEU A 82 14.25 -4.78 19.50
CA LEU A 82 13.42 -4.50 18.32
C LEU A 82 12.10 -3.80 18.69
N CYS A 83 11.53 -4.14 19.86
CA CYS A 83 10.33 -3.47 20.39
C CYS A 83 10.58 -1.99 20.69
N ASP A 84 11.71 -1.68 21.31
CA ASP A 84 12.09 -0.31 21.62
C ASP A 84 12.32 0.52 20.35
N ALA A 85 12.89 -0.10 19.31
CA ALA A 85 13.17 0.55 18.03
C ALA A 85 11.93 0.82 17.17
N PHE A 86 11.03 -0.16 17.06
CA PHE A 86 9.93 -0.14 16.08
C PHE A 86 8.54 -0.06 16.69
N GLY A 87 8.44 -0.21 18.01
CA GLY A 87 7.21 -0.50 18.71
C GLY A 87 6.77 -1.97 18.56
N ALA A 88 6.07 -2.47 19.57
CA ALA A 88 5.76 -3.88 19.76
C ALA A 88 5.19 -4.60 18.52
N ARG A 89 4.28 -3.94 17.79
CA ARG A 89 3.63 -4.56 16.62
C ARG A 89 4.60 -4.89 15.46
N ARG A 90 5.56 -3.99 15.17
CA ARG A 90 6.52 -4.19 14.09
C ARG A 90 7.61 -5.16 14.50
N ALA A 91 8.06 -5.06 15.74
CA ALA A 91 9.04 -5.96 16.31
C ALA A 91 8.53 -7.40 16.34
N ASP A 92 7.31 -7.64 16.83
CA ASP A 92 6.65 -8.94 16.82
C ASP A 92 6.54 -9.51 15.39
N SER A 93 6.15 -8.66 14.43
CA SER A 93 6.05 -9.08 13.03
C SER A 93 7.41 -9.48 12.44
N LEU A 94 8.48 -8.74 12.74
CA LEU A 94 9.83 -9.08 12.29
C LEU A 94 10.32 -10.35 12.99
N TRP A 95 10.10 -10.44 14.29
CA TRP A 95 10.55 -11.61 15.08
C TRP A 95 9.89 -12.90 14.59
N LYS A 96 8.58 -12.89 14.34
CA LYS A 96 7.87 -14.01 13.72
C LYS A 96 8.42 -14.42 12.37
N ILE A 97 8.88 -13.46 11.57
CA ILE A 97 9.56 -13.75 10.30
C ILE A 97 10.87 -14.49 10.56
N LEU A 98 11.67 -14.04 11.52
CA LEU A 98 12.95 -14.63 11.86
C LEU A 98 12.81 -16.05 12.44
N GLU A 99 11.82 -16.29 13.27
CA GLU A 99 11.50 -17.61 13.82
C GLU A 99 10.82 -18.56 12.82
N GLY A 100 10.40 -18.04 11.66
CA GLY A 100 9.68 -18.84 10.68
C GLY A 100 8.20 -19.03 11.00
N ASP A 101 7.69 -18.30 11.96
CA ASP A 101 6.26 -18.29 12.38
C ASP A 101 5.44 -17.24 11.62
N SER A 102 5.77 -17.01 10.36
CA SER A 102 4.99 -16.14 9.49
C SER A 102 3.94 -16.94 8.71
N SER A 103 2.74 -16.37 8.56
CA SER A 103 1.68 -17.00 7.76
C SER A 103 2.17 -17.39 6.36
N ASN A 104 2.07 -18.67 6.03
CA ASN A 104 2.38 -19.23 4.72
C ASN A 104 1.16 -19.24 3.78
N GLU A 105 0.01 -18.82 4.27
CA GLU A 105 -1.22 -18.80 3.49
C GLU A 105 -1.12 -17.79 2.35
N VAL A 106 -1.29 -18.28 1.13
CA VAL A 106 -1.42 -17.46 -0.06
C VAL A 106 -2.91 -17.28 -0.35
N SER A 107 -3.48 -16.20 0.15
CA SER A 107 -4.87 -15.87 -0.16
C SER A 107 -4.96 -15.27 -1.56
N ALA A 108 -5.77 -15.89 -2.41
CA ALA A 108 -6.13 -15.36 -3.72
C ALA A 108 -7.12 -14.17 -3.61
N LEU A 109 -7.88 -14.12 -2.52
CA LEU A 109 -8.91 -13.11 -2.28
C LEU A 109 -8.38 -12.07 -1.29
N ARG A 110 -7.86 -10.97 -1.82
CA ARG A 110 -7.65 -9.76 -1.01
C ARG A 110 -8.81 -8.80 -1.26
N SER A 111 -9.60 -8.54 -0.25
CA SER A 111 -10.55 -7.44 -0.29
C SER A 111 -9.82 -6.13 -0.59
N ARG A 112 -10.29 -5.40 -1.56
CA ARG A 112 -9.75 -4.08 -1.89
C ARG A 112 -10.01 -3.13 -0.73
N LYS A 113 -8.99 -2.46 -0.23
CA LYS A 113 -9.11 -1.51 0.90
C LYS A 113 -9.36 -0.08 0.45
N SER A 114 -9.01 0.25 -0.79
CA SER A 114 -9.18 1.59 -1.35
C SER A 114 -9.18 1.57 -2.86
N VAL A 115 -9.77 2.61 -3.46
CA VAL A 115 -9.70 2.95 -4.89
C VAL A 115 -9.16 4.37 -4.99
N GLY A 116 -8.14 4.60 -5.80
CA GLY A 116 -7.58 5.94 -5.94
C GLY A 116 -6.81 6.10 -7.25
N LYS A 117 -6.59 7.36 -7.61
CA LYS A 117 -5.80 7.74 -8.78
C LYS A 117 -4.98 8.98 -8.47
N GLU A 118 -3.77 9.03 -9.01
CA GLU A 118 -2.86 10.16 -8.87
C GLU A 118 -2.43 10.64 -10.26
N ARG A 119 -2.19 11.94 -10.38
CA ARG A 119 -1.62 12.57 -11.57
C ARG A 119 -0.36 13.32 -11.20
N THR A 120 0.77 12.88 -11.72
CA THR A 120 2.00 13.67 -11.74
C THR A 120 1.96 14.52 -13.00
N PHE A 121 2.16 15.83 -12.85
CA PHE A 121 2.21 16.74 -13.97
C PHE A 121 3.58 16.63 -14.70
N SER A 122 3.60 16.93 -16.00
CA SER A 122 4.85 16.96 -16.80
C SER A 122 5.80 18.07 -16.37
N HIS A 123 5.25 19.16 -15.84
CA HIS A 123 5.96 20.27 -15.21
C HIS A 123 5.20 20.70 -13.96
N ASP A 124 5.87 21.37 -13.03
CA ASP A 124 5.26 21.84 -11.81
C ASP A 124 4.24 22.95 -12.11
N ILE A 125 3.04 22.86 -11.57
CA ILE A 125 1.89 23.75 -11.87
C ILE A 125 1.83 24.88 -10.87
N GLU A 126 1.82 26.11 -11.34
CA GLU A 126 1.67 27.33 -10.55
C GLU A 126 0.20 27.81 -10.48
N ASP A 127 -0.58 27.55 -11.54
CA ASP A 127 -1.98 27.95 -11.61
C ASP A 127 -2.88 27.01 -10.80
N PRO A 128 -3.51 27.53 -9.72
CA PRO A 128 -4.41 26.72 -8.90
C PRO A 128 -5.56 26.09 -9.68
N SER A 129 -6.10 26.79 -10.69
CA SER A 129 -7.27 26.32 -11.44
C SER A 129 -7.02 24.97 -12.09
N ILE A 130 -5.83 24.76 -12.66
CA ILE A 130 -5.42 23.50 -13.31
C ILE A 130 -5.37 22.37 -12.28
N VAL A 131 -4.92 22.65 -11.05
CA VAL A 131 -4.83 21.64 -9.97
C VAL A 131 -6.23 21.24 -9.50
N PHE A 132 -7.13 22.23 -9.32
CA PHE A 132 -8.52 21.97 -8.91
C PHE A 132 -9.29 21.22 -10.00
N ASP A 133 -9.18 21.60 -11.27
CA ASP A 133 -9.82 20.92 -12.39
C ASP A 133 -9.33 19.47 -12.54
N MET A 134 -8.04 19.25 -12.33
CA MET A 134 -7.48 17.90 -12.32
C MET A 134 -8.04 17.09 -11.15
N LEU A 135 -8.17 17.67 -9.96
CA LEU A 135 -8.78 16.99 -8.82
C LEU A 135 -10.21 16.54 -9.14
N VAL A 136 -11.03 17.42 -9.69
CA VAL A 136 -12.42 17.09 -10.11
C VAL A 136 -12.43 15.95 -11.12
N THR A 137 -11.51 15.98 -12.09
CA THR A 137 -11.34 14.90 -13.07
C THR A 137 -10.99 13.56 -12.39
N LEU A 138 -10.10 13.58 -11.40
CA LEU A 138 -9.72 12.39 -10.65
C LEU A 138 -10.88 11.86 -9.79
N VAL A 139 -11.64 12.75 -9.15
CA VAL A 139 -12.84 12.38 -8.39
C VAL A 139 -13.80 11.60 -9.26
N LYS A 140 -14.16 12.14 -10.43
CA LYS A 140 -15.03 11.45 -11.39
C LYS A 140 -14.50 10.06 -11.75
N GLN A 141 -13.25 9.95 -12.18
CA GLN A 141 -12.65 8.68 -12.61
C GLN A 141 -12.61 7.62 -11.50
N VAL A 142 -12.36 8.06 -10.25
CA VAL A 142 -12.32 7.15 -9.10
C VAL A 142 -13.74 6.74 -8.69
N THR A 143 -14.70 7.66 -8.75
CA THR A 143 -16.11 7.36 -8.46
C THR A 143 -16.71 6.42 -9.49
N ASP A 144 -16.44 6.64 -10.80
CA ASP A 144 -16.85 5.71 -11.86
C ASP A 144 -16.29 4.32 -11.61
N LYS A 145 -15.01 4.24 -11.19
CA LYS A 145 -14.40 2.95 -10.82
C LYS A 145 -15.03 2.33 -9.59
N LEU A 146 -15.38 3.11 -8.56
CA LEU A 146 -16.07 2.67 -7.35
C LEU A 146 -17.41 2.02 -7.71
N ARG A 147 -18.21 2.72 -8.52
CA ARG A 147 -19.52 2.24 -9.02
C ARG A 147 -19.39 0.97 -9.87
N SER A 148 -18.37 0.90 -10.74
CA SER A 148 -18.13 -0.31 -11.55
C SER A 148 -17.73 -1.55 -10.73
N LEU A 149 -17.36 -1.37 -9.48
CA LEU A 149 -17.03 -2.43 -8.53
C LEU A 149 -18.20 -2.75 -7.60
N GLU A 150 -19.32 -2.04 -7.75
CA GLU A 150 -20.51 -2.16 -6.89
C GLU A 150 -20.17 -2.03 -5.39
N ILE A 151 -19.34 -1.04 -5.05
CA ILE A 151 -18.92 -0.75 -3.68
C ILE A 151 -19.10 0.74 -3.36
N THR A 152 -19.17 1.04 -2.07
CA THR A 152 -19.28 2.39 -1.51
C THR A 152 -18.07 2.71 -0.65
N SER A 153 -17.88 3.97 -0.28
CA SER A 153 -16.75 4.44 0.52
C SER A 153 -17.18 5.32 1.67
N ARG A 154 -16.50 5.18 2.81
CA ARG A 154 -16.64 6.04 3.99
C ARG A 154 -15.47 6.97 4.22
N ASN A 155 -14.44 6.96 3.37
CA ASN A 155 -13.27 7.81 3.55
C ASN A 155 -12.86 8.47 2.24
N VAL A 156 -12.71 9.78 2.27
CA VAL A 156 -12.23 10.62 1.16
C VAL A 156 -10.87 11.16 1.51
N GLU A 157 -9.88 10.91 0.68
CA GLU A 157 -8.51 11.37 0.86
C GLU A 157 -8.02 12.10 -0.39
N ILE A 158 -7.36 13.23 -0.19
CA ILE A 158 -6.55 13.90 -1.20
C ILE A 158 -5.07 13.77 -0.88
N LYS A 159 -4.27 13.80 -1.93
CA LYS A 159 -2.81 13.83 -1.84
C LYS A 159 -2.28 14.95 -2.70
N LEU A 160 -1.46 15.79 -2.13
CA LEU A 160 -0.81 16.91 -2.80
C LEU A 160 0.70 16.78 -2.63
N ARG A 161 1.45 16.90 -3.72
CA ARG A 161 2.91 16.96 -3.68
C ARG A 161 3.39 18.22 -4.35
N TYR A 162 4.16 19.01 -3.63
CA TYR A 162 4.79 20.22 -4.13
C TYR A 162 6.13 19.96 -4.79
N ARG A 163 6.65 20.96 -5.48
CA ARG A 163 8.06 21.04 -5.89
C ARG A 163 8.96 20.71 -4.70
N GLY A 164 10.02 19.94 -4.90
CA GLY A 164 10.87 19.47 -3.79
C GLY A 164 10.40 18.19 -3.11
N PHE A 165 9.32 17.56 -3.64
CA PHE A 165 8.81 16.26 -3.21
C PHE A 165 8.16 16.21 -1.82
N GLU A 166 7.92 17.33 -1.18
CA GLU A 166 7.10 17.37 0.02
C GLU A 166 5.67 16.95 -0.32
N THR A 167 5.16 15.99 0.42
CA THR A 167 3.84 15.41 0.19
C THR A 167 2.95 15.62 1.39
N ILE A 168 1.75 16.14 1.14
CA ILE A 168 0.69 16.32 2.14
C ILE A 168 -0.47 15.42 1.75
N SER A 169 -1.05 14.73 2.72
CA SER A 169 -2.30 13.98 2.55
C SER A 169 -3.29 14.41 3.59
N HIS A 170 -4.51 14.67 3.16
CA HIS A 170 -5.62 14.99 4.05
C HIS A 170 -6.81 14.10 3.74
N ALA A 171 -7.44 13.58 4.79
CA ALA A 171 -8.58 12.69 4.67
C ALA A 171 -9.74 13.13 5.56
N ARG A 172 -10.94 12.72 5.16
CA ARG A 172 -12.17 12.91 5.92
C ARG A 172 -13.00 11.64 5.89
N SER A 173 -13.36 11.14 7.07
CA SER A 173 -14.32 10.05 7.22
C SER A 173 -15.75 10.58 7.16
N LEU A 174 -16.63 9.78 6.58
CA LEU A 174 -18.06 10.04 6.41
C LEU A 174 -18.86 9.22 7.43
N ALA A 175 -20.00 9.75 7.83
CA ALA A 175 -20.93 9.03 8.71
C ALA A 175 -21.55 7.81 8.01
N LEU A 176 -21.82 7.94 6.71
CA LEU A 176 -22.40 6.92 5.85
C LEU A 176 -21.49 6.61 4.68
N SER A 177 -21.56 5.38 4.20
CA SER A 177 -20.90 4.91 3.00
C SER A 177 -21.67 5.40 1.76
N LEU A 178 -20.96 5.99 0.80
CA LEU A 178 -21.54 6.64 -0.38
C LEU A 178 -20.80 6.22 -1.66
N ASP A 179 -21.47 6.47 -2.81
CA ASP A 179 -20.93 6.40 -4.17
C ASP A 179 -21.29 7.67 -4.98
N ASP A 180 -21.55 8.78 -4.26
CA ASP A 180 -22.02 10.04 -4.84
C ASP A 180 -20.86 10.96 -5.22
N GLU A 181 -20.75 11.23 -6.53
CA GLU A 181 -19.67 12.05 -7.12
C GLU A 181 -19.72 13.50 -6.63
N GLU A 182 -20.93 14.07 -6.50
CA GLU A 182 -21.07 15.46 -6.10
C GLU A 182 -20.58 15.69 -4.66
N THR A 183 -20.97 14.79 -3.76
CA THR A 183 -20.52 14.81 -2.37
C THR A 183 -19.01 14.63 -2.28
N PHE A 184 -18.43 13.67 -3.01
CA PHE A 184 -16.99 13.47 -3.03
C PHE A 184 -16.25 14.69 -3.59
N THR A 185 -16.73 15.29 -4.67
CA THR A 185 -16.16 16.50 -5.25
C THR A 185 -16.15 17.66 -4.24
N ARG A 186 -17.28 17.92 -3.61
CA ARG A 186 -17.41 18.99 -2.61
C ARG A 186 -16.43 18.79 -1.44
N ILE A 187 -16.28 17.55 -0.97
CA ILE A 187 -15.35 17.24 0.12
C ILE A 187 -13.91 17.37 -0.34
N ALA A 188 -13.55 16.81 -1.49
CA ALA A 188 -12.20 16.85 -2.03
C ALA A 188 -11.71 18.28 -2.28
N VAL A 189 -12.55 19.12 -2.89
CA VAL A 189 -12.26 20.54 -3.12
C VAL A 189 -12.05 21.28 -1.79
N ARG A 190 -12.89 21.03 -0.77
CA ARG A 190 -12.69 21.63 0.56
C ARG A 190 -11.41 21.16 1.24
N LEU A 191 -11.08 19.86 1.14
CA LEU A 191 -9.83 19.33 1.68
C LEU A 191 -8.63 19.97 1.00
N LEU A 192 -8.66 20.11 -0.34
CA LEU A 192 -7.59 20.75 -1.09
C LEU A 192 -7.44 22.23 -0.70
N ALA A 193 -8.54 22.98 -0.66
CA ALA A 193 -8.53 24.41 -0.29
C ALA A 193 -7.91 24.66 1.10
N ASN A 194 -8.09 23.73 2.05
CA ASN A 194 -7.55 23.87 3.40
C ASN A 194 -6.03 23.71 3.49
N VAL A 195 -5.40 23.08 2.50
CA VAL A 195 -3.95 22.75 2.54
C VAL A 195 -3.18 23.32 1.36
N TYR A 196 -3.87 23.96 0.43
CA TYR A 196 -3.26 24.51 -0.77
C TYR A 196 -2.47 25.78 -0.45
N ASP A 197 -1.17 25.75 -0.77
CA ASP A 197 -0.29 26.92 -0.68
C ASP A 197 -0.07 27.48 -2.09
N THR A 198 -0.63 28.67 -2.35
CA THR A 198 -0.56 29.34 -3.66
C THR A 198 0.85 29.78 -4.06
N ASN A 199 1.80 29.85 -3.10
CA ASN A 199 3.18 30.21 -3.36
C ASN A 199 4.06 29.04 -3.77
N ARG A 200 3.49 27.82 -3.79
CA ARG A 200 4.25 26.60 -4.02
C ARG A 200 3.73 25.84 -5.23
N PRO A 201 4.54 25.70 -6.29
CA PRO A 201 4.15 24.92 -7.47
C PRO A 201 3.85 23.45 -7.13
N VAL A 202 2.78 22.92 -7.71
CA VAL A 202 2.29 21.56 -7.47
C VAL A 202 2.84 20.59 -8.51
N ARG A 203 3.44 19.51 -8.04
CA ARG A 203 3.99 18.42 -8.86
C ARG A 203 3.02 17.26 -9.07
N LEU A 204 2.17 16.97 -8.08
CA LEU A 204 1.23 15.83 -8.11
C LEU A 204 -0.02 16.16 -7.33
N ILE A 205 -1.14 15.75 -7.88
CA ILE A 205 -2.42 15.70 -7.19
C ILE A 205 -2.98 14.28 -7.24
N GLY A 206 -3.58 13.82 -6.15
CA GLY A 206 -4.20 12.51 -6.03
C GLY A 206 -5.54 12.56 -5.31
N PHE A 207 -6.41 11.63 -5.65
CA PHE A 207 -7.69 11.40 -5.00
C PHE A 207 -7.85 9.91 -4.70
N ARG A 208 -8.33 9.58 -3.51
CA ARG A 208 -8.52 8.22 -3.05
C ARG A 208 -9.77 8.10 -2.19
N LEU A 209 -10.49 7.01 -2.40
CA LEU A 209 -11.59 6.54 -1.60
C LEU A 209 -11.17 5.32 -0.80
N GLY A 210 -11.37 5.33 0.51
CA GLY A 210 -11.01 4.28 1.45
C GLY A 210 -12.21 3.80 2.27
N ASP A 211 -11.96 2.87 3.19
CA ASP A 211 -13.00 2.26 4.00
C ASP A 211 -14.17 1.78 3.14
N LEU A 212 -13.82 0.86 2.22
CA LEU A 212 -14.74 0.35 1.20
C LEU A 212 -15.68 -0.69 1.80
N GLU A 213 -16.96 -0.55 1.48
CA GLU A 213 -18.04 -1.40 1.95
C GLU A 213 -18.89 -1.91 0.77
N ALA A 214 -19.58 -3.02 0.96
CA ALA A 214 -20.66 -3.40 0.04
C ALA A 214 -21.75 -2.32 0.09
N PRO A 215 -22.43 -2.03 -1.02
CA PRO A 215 -23.54 -1.07 -0.99
C PRO A 215 -24.57 -1.55 0.03
N PRO A 216 -25.17 -0.64 0.80
CA PRO A 216 -26.28 -1.02 1.66
C PRO A 216 -27.35 -1.67 0.79
N ASN A 217 -27.95 -2.77 1.26
CA ASN A 217 -29.06 -3.40 0.57
C ASN A 217 -30.04 -2.32 0.18
N ARG A 218 -30.20 -2.07 -1.12
CA ARG A 218 -31.29 -1.21 -1.59
C ARG A 218 -32.57 -1.89 -1.12
N GLN A 219 -33.28 -1.22 -0.23
CA GLN A 219 -34.62 -1.64 0.12
C GLN A 219 -35.38 -1.67 -1.19
N SER A 220 -35.79 -2.87 -1.64
CA SER A 220 -36.62 -3.01 -2.82
C SER A 220 -37.87 -2.21 -2.56
N THR A 221 -38.13 -1.19 -3.37
CA THR A 221 -39.39 -0.45 -3.33
C THR A 221 -40.49 -1.39 -3.76
N LEU A 222 -41.69 -1.26 -3.18
CA LEU A 222 -42.86 -2.08 -3.55
C LEU A 222 -43.14 -2.10 -5.05
N ASP A 223 -42.68 -1.09 -5.78
CA ASP A 223 -42.77 -1.01 -7.26
C ASP A 223 -41.93 -2.06 -7.98
N SER A 224 -40.88 -2.61 -7.39
CA SER A 224 -40.09 -3.68 -8.00
C SER A 224 -40.80 -5.04 -8.01
N PHE A 225 -41.90 -5.19 -7.29
CA PHE A 225 -42.74 -6.39 -7.28
C PHE A 225 -43.94 -6.29 -8.23
N ALA A 226 -44.18 -5.13 -8.84
CA ALA A 226 -45.31 -4.92 -9.75
C ALA A 226 -45.01 -5.23 -11.22
N GLU A 227 -43.77 -5.56 -11.58
CA GLU A 227 -43.34 -5.86 -12.95
C GLU A 227 -43.26 -7.38 -13.26
N GLU A 228 -43.60 -8.26 -12.32
CA GLU A 228 -43.58 -9.73 -12.50
C GLU A 228 -44.98 -10.39 -12.60
N GLU A 229 -46.02 -9.67 -13.02
CA GLU A 229 -47.34 -10.28 -13.38
C GLU A 229 -47.65 -10.18 -14.88
#